data_ec31456310cb7b61571add3744b3316d
#
_entry.id   ec31456310cb7b61571add3744b3316d
#
_cell.length_a   1.000
_cell.length_b   1.000
_cell.length_c   1.000
_cell.angle_alpha   90.00
_cell.angle_beta   90.00
_cell.angle_gamma   90.00
#
_symmetry.space_group_name_H-M   'P 1'
#
loop_
_entity.id
_entity.type
_entity.pdbx_description
1 polymer ?
#
loop_
_entity_poly.entity_id
_entity_poly.type
_entity_poly.pdbx_seq_one_letter_code
_entity_poly.pdbx_strand_id
1 'polypeptide(L)'
;LTPTEEVPAEYTSWLKNFIITAGSHCEIMDYKTHDNVTAAISHCPHIISASLINTVAKLDDDGKYGRLAAGGLKDITRISSSSPEMWQNICLSNPDAIVSFLNRYIATLTNAKEAVISGDSDKLMQFFESAKKYRDKL
;
A
#
# COMPACT_ATOMS: atom_id res chain seq x y z
N LEU A 1 -7.36 16.10 6.96
CA LEU A 1 -7.18 16.78 8.24
C LEU A 1 -7.65 15.90 9.38
N THR A 2 -6.88 15.86 10.46
CA THR A 2 -7.18 15.06 11.67
C THR A 2 -7.24 15.98 12.90
N PRO A 3 -8.23 16.91 12.97
CA PRO A 3 -8.31 17.84 14.09
C PRO A 3 -8.55 17.09 15.39
N THR A 4 -7.90 17.55 16.47
CA THR A 4 -8.19 17.13 17.84
C THR A 4 -9.35 17.93 18.41
N GLU A 5 -9.91 17.49 19.52
CA GLU A 5 -10.99 18.22 20.22
C GLU A 5 -10.57 19.62 20.71
N GLU A 6 -9.26 19.84 20.85
CA GLU A 6 -8.69 21.14 21.27
C GLU A 6 -8.68 22.17 20.13
N VAL A 7 -8.83 21.73 18.86
CA VAL A 7 -8.82 22.63 17.71
C VAL A 7 -10.22 23.19 17.47
N PRO A 8 -10.42 24.51 17.59
CA PRO A 8 -11.70 25.12 17.29
C PRO A 8 -12.17 24.82 15.86
N ALA A 9 -13.45 24.49 15.69
CA ALA A 9 -14.03 24.10 14.40
C ALA A 9 -13.85 25.16 13.30
N GLU A 10 -13.74 26.42 13.67
CA GLU A 10 -13.52 27.54 12.73
C GLU A 10 -12.16 27.42 12.02
N TYR A 11 -11.08 27.00 12.72
CA TYR A 11 -9.76 26.83 12.11
C TYR A 11 -9.74 25.63 11.16
N THR A 12 -10.39 24.53 11.54
CA THR A 12 -10.55 23.38 10.66
C THR A 12 -11.31 23.73 9.39
N SER A 13 -12.40 24.48 9.53
CA SER A 13 -13.22 24.95 8.43
C SER A 13 -12.46 25.92 7.52
N TRP A 14 -11.72 26.84 8.11
CA TRP A 14 -10.88 27.80 7.39
C TRP A 14 -9.81 27.05 6.55
N LEU A 15 -9.07 26.14 7.19
CA LEU A 15 -8.02 25.37 6.51
C LEU A 15 -8.59 24.49 5.40
N LYS A 16 -9.72 23.81 5.63
CA LYS A 16 -10.42 23.05 4.60
C LYS A 16 -10.77 23.92 3.39
N ASN A 17 -11.36 25.09 3.63
CA ASN A 17 -11.72 26.01 2.55
C ASN A 17 -10.49 26.50 1.79
N PHE A 18 -9.41 26.81 2.49
CA PHE A 18 -8.14 27.19 1.85
C PHE A 18 -7.61 26.10 0.92
N ILE A 19 -7.57 24.84 1.38
CA ILE A 19 -7.13 23.68 0.60
C ILE A 19 -8.00 23.48 -0.66
N ILE A 20 -9.33 23.59 -0.51
CA ILE A 20 -10.27 23.44 -1.62
C ILE A 20 -10.09 24.59 -2.62
N THR A 21 -9.92 25.81 -2.15
CA THR A 21 -9.69 26.99 -3.00
C THR A 21 -8.37 26.88 -3.76
N ALA A 22 -7.36 26.23 -3.18
CA ALA A 22 -6.10 25.91 -3.85
C ALA A 22 -6.21 24.77 -4.88
N GLY A 23 -7.41 24.22 -5.14
CA GLY A 23 -7.66 23.18 -6.13
C GLY A 23 -7.40 21.75 -5.66
N SER A 24 -7.25 21.53 -4.36
CA SER A 24 -7.01 20.20 -3.78
C SER A 24 -8.25 19.65 -3.08
N HIS A 25 -8.33 18.34 -2.94
CA HIS A 25 -9.33 17.67 -2.10
C HIS A 25 -8.94 17.71 -0.62
N CYS A 26 -9.93 17.81 0.25
CA CYS A 26 -9.71 17.80 1.70
C CYS A 26 -10.76 16.92 2.38
N GLU A 27 -10.29 15.84 2.98
CA GLU A 27 -11.09 14.98 3.85
C GLU A 27 -10.81 15.31 5.33
N ILE A 28 -11.84 15.22 6.15
CA ILE A 28 -11.73 15.33 7.61
C ILE A 28 -12.08 13.98 8.21
N MET A 29 -11.19 13.43 9.03
CA MET A 29 -11.38 12.15 9.69
C MET A 29 -10.64 12.12 11.02
N ASP A 30 -10.94 11.16 11.88
CA ASP A 30 -10.15 10.92 13.07
C ASP A 30 -8.75 10.33 12.70
N TYR A 31 -7.79 10.48 13.62
CA TYR A 31 -6.41 10.08 13.36
C TYR A 31 -6.25 8.56 13.16
N LYS A 32 -7.05 7.74 13.85
CA LYS A 32 -7.00 6.28 13.70
C LYS A 32 -7.46 5.84 12.31
N THR A 33 -8.53 6.44 11.82
CA THR A 33 -9.02 6.23 10.45
C THR A 33 -7.95 6.68 9.44
N HIS A 34 -7.35 7.86 9.64
CA HIS A 34 -6.26 8.36 8.81
C HIS A 34 -5.10 7.36 8.76
N ASP A 35 -4.63 6.90 9.91
CA ASP A 35 -3.47 6.01 10.01
C ASP A 35 -3.73 4.65 9.35
N ASN A 36 -4.95 4.10 9.50
CA ASN A 36 -5.35 2.86 8.82
C ASN A 36 -5.43 3.04 7.30
N VAL A 37 -6.04 4.13 6.84
CA VAL A 37 -6.13 4.42 5.39
C VAL A 37 -4.74 4.63 4.81
N THR A 38 -3.91 5.44 5.45
CA THR A 38 -2.55 5.75 4.99
C THR A 38 -1.66 4.51 4.99
N ALA A 39 -1.79 3.63 5.99
CA ALA A 39 -1.11 2.34 5.99
C ALA A 39 -1.48 1.52 4.75
N ALA A 40 -2.77 1.43 4.41
CA ALA A 40 -3.25 0.61 3.30
C ALA A 40 -2.85 1.14 1.91
N ILE A 41 -2.93 2.47 1.70
CA ILE A 41 -2.76 3.07 0.37
C ILE A 41 -1.36 3.63 0.11
N SER A 42 -0.53 3.77 1.14
CA SER A 42 0.81 4.36 1.04
C SER A 42 1.88 3.49 1.68
N HIS A 43 1.82 3.22 2.99
CA HIS A 43 2.93 2.58 3.71
C HIS A 43 3.13 1.12 3.26
N CYS A 44 2.08 0.32 3.28
CA CYS A 44 2.15 -1.09 2.92
C CYS A 44 2.49 -1.33 1.44
N PRO A 45 2.01 -0.56 0.45
CA PRO A 45 2.51 -0.67 -0.92
C PRO A 45 4.03 -0.57 -1.05
N HIS A 46 4.69 0.31 -0.30
CA HIS A 46 6.16 0.41 -0.32
C HIS A 46 6.84 -0.79 0.33
N ILE A 47 6.32 -1.29 1.45
CA ILE A 47 6.83 -2.50 2.11
C ILE A 47 6.67 -3.72 1.19
N ILE A 48 5.51 -3.87 0.53
CA ILE A 48 5.23 -4.96 -0.40
C ILE A 48 6.14 -4.90 -1.62
N SER A 49 6.31 -3.73 -2.20
CA SER A 49 7.22 -3.48 -3.31
C SER A 49 8.67 -3.82 -2.96
N ALA A 50 9.15 -3.34 -1.81
CA ALA A 50 10.48 -3.65 -1.30
C ALA A 50 10.65 -5.15 -0.99
N SER A 51 9.63 -5.80 -0.44
CA SER A 51 9.64 -7.23 -0.16
C SER A 51 9.73 -8.07 -1.44
N LEU A 52 9.00 -7.68 -2.49
CA LEU A 52 9.07 -8.34 -3.79
C LEU A 52 10.48 -8.25 -4.39
N ILE A 53 11.07 -7.06 -4.44
CA ILE A 53 12.40 -6.88 -5.01
C ILE A 53 13.48 -7.58 -4.18
N ASN A 54 13.38 -7.56 -2.86
CA ASN A 54 14.29 -8.29 -1.98
C ASN A 54 14.18 -9.81 -2.15
N THR A 55 12.98 -10.32 -2.45
CA THR A 55 12.78 -11.75 -2.74
C THR A 55 13.42 -12.12 -4.08
N VAL A 56 13.19 -11.31 -5.13
CA VAL A 56 13.84 -11.51 -6.44
C VAL A 56 15.37 -11.46 -6.32
N ALA A 57 15.90 -10.47 -5.60
CA ALA A 57 17.34 -10.31 -5.41
C ALA A 57 18.00 -11.51 -4.72
N LYS A 58 17.31 -12.16 -3.79
CA LYS A 58 17.81 -13.38 -3.12
C LYS A 58 17.83 -14.62 -4.01
N LEU A 59 17.09 -14.59 -5.12
CA LEU A 59 17.03 -15.69 -6.10
C LEU A 59 17.93 -15.42 -7.31
N ASP A 60 18.51 -14.24 -7.43
CA ASP A 60 19.25 -13.78 -8.61
C ASP A 60 20.76 -13.95 -8.46
N ASP A 61 21.22 -15.19 -8.25
CA ASP A 61 22.63 -15.50 -8.03
C ASP A 61 23.52 -15.16 -9.23
N ASP A 62 22.99 -15.23 -10.46
CA ASP A 62 23.74 -15.00 -11.70
C ASP A 62 23.29 -13.78 -12.52
N GLY A 63 22.43 -12.95 -11.96
CA GLY A 63 21.89 -11.74 -12.58
C GLY A 63 20.86 -11.99 -13.70
N LYS A 64 20.33 -13.21 -13.84
CA LYS A 64 19.33 -13.53 -14.88
C LYS A 64 18.01 -12.82 -14.65
N TYR A 65 17.53 -12.80 -13.41
CA TYR A 65 16.26 -12.15 -13.08
C TYR A 65 16.30 -10.66 -13.41
N GLY A 66 17.40 -9.98 -13.06
CA GLY A 66 17.61 -8.58 -13.39
C GLY A 66 17.65 -8.32 -14.90
N ARG A 67 18.40 -9.15 -15.67
CA ARG A 67 18.50 -9.00 -17.14
C ARG A 67 17.18 -9.27 -17.86
N LEU A 68 16.36 -10.18 -17.34
CA LEU A 68 15.07 -10.56 -17.95
C LEU A 68 13.88 -9.77 -17.37
N ALA A 69 14.12 -8.89 -16.41
CA ALA A 69 13.06 -8.09 -15.80
C ALA A 69 12.37 -7.18 -16.82
N ALA A 70 11.09 -7.42 -17.04
CA ALA A 70 10.22 -6.66 -17.93
C ALA A 70 9.41 -5.60 -17.18
N GLY A 71 8.54 -4.87 -17.91
CA GLY A 71 7.74 -3.76 -17.38
C GLY A 71 6.97 -4.10 -16.11
N GLY A 72 6.31 -5.24 -16.05
CA GLY A 72 5.50 -5.62 -14.88
C GLY A 72 6.28 -5.61 -13.56
N LEU A 73 7.49 -6.19 -13.51
CA LEU A 73 8.33 -6.13 -12.32
C LEU A 73 8.81 -4.71 -12.04
N LYS A 74 9.28 -4.00 -13.07
CA LYS A 74 9.81 -2.64 -12.92
C LYS A 74 8.76 -1.65 -12.44
N ASP A 75 7.55 -1.76 -12.96
CA ASP A 75 6.45 -0.84 -12.59
C ASP A 75 5.99 -1.06 -11.15
N ILE A 76 5.74 -2.30 -10.74
CA ILE A 76 5.29 -2.61 -9.38
C ILE A 76 6.38 -2.36 -8.33
N THR A 77 7.66 -2.42 -8.71
CA THR A 77 8.79 -2.19 -7.78
C THR A 77 9.41 -0.79 -7.90
N ARG A 78 8.90 0.08 -8.75
CA ARG A 78 9.43 1.44 -8.94
C ARG A 78 9.58 2.22 -7.64
N ILE A 79 8.61 2.09 -6.75
CA ILE A 79 8.60 2.81 -5.46
C ILE A 79 9.62 2.27 -4.45
N SER A 80 10.20 1.09 -4.67
CA SER A 80 11.27 0.53 -3.80
C SER A 80 12.57 1.32 -3.87
N SER A 81 12.76 2.21 -4.84
CA SER A 81 13.94 3.07 -4.96
C SER A 81 13.86 4.34 -4.10
N SER A 82 12.90 4.42 -3.19
CA SER A 82 12.74 5.55 -2.26
C SER A 82 13.78 5.50 -1.13
N SER A 83 13.95 6.62 -0.40
CA SER A 83 14.91 6.73 0.70
C SER A 83 14.64 5.69 1.81
N PRO A 84 15.61 4.83 2.15
CA PRO A 84 15.46 3.86 3.23
C PRO A 84 15.23 4.51 4.60
N GLU A 85 15.94 5.61 4.91
CA GLU A 85 15.80 6.34 6.17
C GLU A 85 14.39 6.92 6.33
N MET A 86 13.85 7.53 5.28
CA MET A 86 12.48 8.06 5.30
C MET A 86 11.47 6.94 5.57
N TRP A 87 11.58 5.80 4.88
CA TRP A 87 10.64 4.69 5.05
C TRP A 87 10.79 3.97 6.38
N GLN A 88 12.00 3.89 6.94
CA GLN A 88 12.22 3.43 8.30
C GLN A 88 11.40 4.27 9.29
N ASN A 89 11.51 5.59 9.22
CA ASN A 89 10.78 6.49 10.11
C ASN A 89 9.25 6.40 9.93
N ILE A 90 8.77 6.32 8.69
CA ILE A 90 7.35 6.12 8.39
C ILE A 90 6.83 4.83 9.00
N CYS A 91 7.54 3.71 8.83
CA CYS A 91 7.12 2.42 9.39
C CYS A 91 7.08 2.43 10.92
N LEU A 92 8.03 3.11 11.56
CA LEU A 92 8.09 3.22 13.02
C LEU A 92 7.03 4.18 13.58
N SER A 93 6.51 5.11 12.78
CA SER A 93 5.48 6.07 13.22
C SER A 93 4.06 5.52 13.16
N ASN A 94 3.79 4.43 12.40
CA ASN A 94 2.45 3.84 12.25
C ASN A 94 2.48 2.29 12.32
N PRO A 95 3.08 1.68 13.35
CA PRO A 95 3.33 0.24 13.39
C PRO A 95 2.06 -0.59 13.43
N ASP A 96 1.07 -0.22 14.25
CA ASP A 96 -0.12 -1.02 14.50
C ASP A 96 -0.99 -1.18 13.25
N ALA A 97 -1.24 -0.09 12.54
CA ALA A 97 -2.02 -0.11 11.31
C ALA A 97 -1.28 -0.86 10.18
N ILE A 98 0.03 -0.68 10.07
CA ILE A 98 0.87 -1.39 9.11
C ILE A 98 0.84 -2.90 9.38
N VAL A 99 1.07 -3.33 10.62
CA VAL A 99 1.05 -4.75 11.00
C VAL A 99 -0.33 -5.37 10.76
N SER A 100 -1.40 -4.67 11.13
CA SER A 100 -2.77 -5.11 10.87
C SER A 100 -3.03 -5.35 9.38
N PHE A 101 -2.63 -4.43 8.53
CA PHE A 101 -2.77 -4.58 7.08
C PHE A 101 -1.91 -5.72 6.53
N LEU A 102 -0.64 -5.81 6.94
CA LEU A 102 0.27 -6.85 6.47
C LEU A 102 -0.21 -8.26 6.83
N ASN A 103 -0.79 -8.45 8.00
CA ASN A 103 -1.39 -9.73 8.39
C ASN A 103 -2.51 -10.16 7.43
N ARG A 104 -3.39 -9.22 7.04
CA ARG A 104 -4.44 -9.48 6.05
C ARG A 104 -3.86 -9.74 4.66
N TYR A 105 -2.83 -9.00 4.27
CA TYR A 105 -2.17 -9.18 2.98
C TYR A 105 -1.48 -10.55 2.89
N ILE A 106 -0.78 -10.98 3.94
CA ILE A 106 -0.17 -12.32 4.03
C ILE A 106 -1.24 -13.42 3.92
N ALA A 107 -2.37 -13.27 4.60
CA ALA A 107 -3.49 -14.21 4.47
C ALA A 107 -4.03 -14.27 3.03
N THR A 108 -4.17 -13.13 2.37
CA THR A 108 -4.59 -13.06 0.97
C THR A 108 -3.61 -13.74 0.02
N LEU A 109 -2.29 -13.54 0.21
CA LEU A 109 -1.25 -14.25 -0.53
C LEU A 109 -1.25 -15.74 -0.28
N THR A 110 -1.49 -16.15 0.97
CA THR A 110 -1.58 -17.58 1.35
C THR A 110 -2.73 -18.24 0.61
N ASN A 111 -3.91 -17.62 0.58
CA ASN A 111 -5.08 -18.16 -0.14
C ASN A 111 -4.80 -18.28 -1.66
N ALA A 112 -4.16 -17.28 -2.26
CA ALA A 112 -3.77 -17.33 -3.66
C ALA A 112 -2.75 -18.46 -3.93
N LYS A 113 -1.74 -18.62 -3.06
CA LYS A 113 -0.78 -19.72 -3.12
C LYS A 113 -1.46 -21.09 -3.04
N GLU A 114 -2.41 -21.26 -2.14
CA GLU A 114 -3.16 -22.52 -1.98
C GLU A 114 -4.01 -22.83 -3.22
N ALA A 115 -4.64 -21.82 -3.82
CA ALA A 115 -5.36 -21.99 -5.09
C ALA A 115 -4.44 -22.41 -6.23
N VAL A 116 -3.21 -21.89 -6.29
CA VAL A 116 -2.19 -22.33 -7.27
C VAL A 116 -1.78 -23.78 -7.01
N ILE A 117 -1.49 -24.16 -5.76
CA ILE A 117 -1.07 -25.53 -5.39
C ILE A 117 -2.17 -26.54 -5.73
N SER A 118 -3.42 -26.23 -5.45
CA SER A 118 -4.57 -27.12 -5.73
C SER A 118 -5.03 -27.12 -7.18
N GLY A 119 -4.51 -26.23 -8.02
CA GLY A 119 -4.99 -26.04 -9.40
C GLY A 119 -6.44 -25.55 -9.48
N ASP A 120 -6.94 -24.86 -8.45
CA ASP A 120 -8.32 -24.38 -8.35
C ASP A 120 -8.53 -23.16 -9.27
N SER A 121 -8.91 -23.45 -10.52
CA SER A 121 -9.12 -22.45 -11.57
C SER A 121 -10.17 -21.40 -11.16
N ASP A 122 -11.24 -21.83 -10.49
CA ASP A 122 -12.35 -20.93 -10.14
C ASP A 122 -11.93 -19.94 -9.06
N LYS A 123 -11.20 -20.40 -8.04
CA LYS A 123 -10.63 -19.50 -7.02
C LYS A 123 -9.63 -18.53 -7.60
N LEU A 124 -8.77 -18.97 -8.52
CA LEU A 124 -7.83 -18.07 -9.20
C LEU A 124 -8.55 -17.03 -10.04
N MET A 125 -9.56 -17.42 -10.79
CA MET A 125 -10.38 -16.50 -11.58
C MET A 125 -11.02 -15.43 -10.67
N GLN A 126 -11.71 -15.85 -9.61
CA GLN A 126 -12.35 -14.94 -8.65
C GLN A 126 -11.35 -14.00 -7.98
N PHE A 127 -10.15 -14.48 -7.67
CA PHE A 127 -9.09 -13.65 -7.07
C PHE A 127 -8.72 -12.48 -8.00
N PHE A 128 -8.46 -12.74 -9.27
CA PHE A 128 -8.08 -11.70 -10.23
C PHE A 128 -9.26 -10.81 -10.65
N GLU A 129 -10.46 -11.37 -10.82
CA GLU A 129 -11.65 -10.59 -11.13
C GLU A 129 -12.01 -9.59 -10.02
N SER A 130 -11.88 -10.01 -8.76
CA SER A 130 -12.13 -9.13 -7.61
C SER A 130 -11.15 -7.96 -7.58
N ALA A 131 -9.87 -8.22 -7.83
CA ALA A 131 -8.83 -7.20 -7.92
C ALA A 131 -9.10 -6.24 -9.09
N LYS A 132 -9.39 -6.78 -10.29
CA LYS A 132 -9.75 -5.98 -11.46
C LYS A 132 -10.96 -5.08 -11.20
N LYS A 133 -12.05 -5.64 -10.66
CA LYS A 133 -13.28 -4.89 -10.36
C LYS A 133 -13.06 -3.73 -9.41
N TYR A 134 -12.16 -3.86 -8.44
CA TYR A 134 -11.83 -2.77 -7.54
C TYR A 134 -10.90 -1.74 -8.21
N ARG A 135 -9.88 -2.22 -8.92
CA ARG A 135 -8.92 -1.35 -9.62
C ARG A 135 -9.59 -0.46 -10.67
N ASP A 136 -10.60 -0.99 -11.39
CA ASP A 136 -11.35 -0.25 -12.41
C ASP A 136 -12.20 0.91 -11.82
N LYS A 137 -12.28 1.03 -10.50
CA LYS A 137 -12.99 2.14 -9.81
C LYS A 137 -12.07 3.25 -9.31
N LEU A 138 -10.75 3.00 -9.29
CA LEU A 138 -9.74 3.96 -8.86
C LEU A 138 -9.32 4.89 -10.03
#